data_589ae66fe31106a5cccbc2d7b2a4fb1a
#
_entry.id   589ae66fe31106a5cccbc2d7b2a4fb1a
#
_cell.length_a   1.000
_cell.length_b   1.000
_cell.length_c   1.000
_cell.angle_alpha   90.00
_cell.angle_beta   90.00
_cell.angle_gamma   90.00
#
_symmetry.space_group_name_H-M   'P 1'
#
loop_
_entity.id
_entity.type
_entity.pdbx_description
1 polymer ?
#
loop_
_entity_poly.entity_id
_entity_poly.type
_entity_poly.pdbx_seq_one_letter_code
_entity_poly.pdbx_strand_id
1 'polypeptide(L)'
;LRLLTHEKGTSYEEYLQRIIDSKNPIALHVKYNDLLHNYARGGRFPHLQEKHGNALRMIEPVVKAMDEIKAYNHSYAKQKGREVAIFAAGCFWGVQHYMQKQKGVIRSFAGYTGGDEKHPTYDDVRLHHTHHLEAVLVEFDPKQTSFETLCKLFFEIHDPSQTDGQGPDKGEQYLSAVFCTSEEQRLTTLRLMKYLREHGHEVNTMVREASDFWIAEGYHQDY
;
A
#
# COMPACT_ATOMS: atom_id res chain seq x y z
N LEU A 1 -4.38 18.46 8.77
CA LEU A 1 -4.44 19.24 10.02
C LEU A 1 -5.88 19.70 10.36
N ARG A 2 -6.67 20.25 9.42
CA ARG A 2 -8.03 20.74 9.70
C ARG A 2 -8.97 19.66 10.26
N LEU A 3 -8.88 18.41 9.80
CA LEU A 3 -9.69 17.30 10.32
C LEU A 3 -9.39 16.97 11.79
N LEU A 4 -8.16 17.15 12.22
CA LEU A 4 -7.72 16.85 13.59
C LEU A 4 -7.90 18.02 14.57
N THR A 5 -8.52 19.12 14.13
CA THR A 5 -8.81 20.29 14.97
C THR A 5 -10.24 20.23 15.47
N HIS A 6 -10.41 20.20 16.80
CA HIS A 6 -11.71 20.31 17.43
C HIS A 6 -12.18 21.77 17.41
N GLU A 7 -13.24 22.06 16.65
CA GLU A 7 -13.76 23.42 16.49
C GLU A 7 -14.57 23.85 17.72
N LYS A 8 -14.42 25.13 18.11
CA LYS A 8 -15.14 25.69 19.24
C LYS A 8 -16.66 25.67 18.95
N GLY A 9 -17.42 25.05 19.85
CA GLY A 9 -18.88 24.94 19.74
C GLY A 9 -19.40 23.62 19.17
N THR A 10 -18.54 22.72 18.71
CA THR A 10 -18.92 21.35 18.36
C THR A 10 -18.74 20.42 19.55
N SER A 11 -19.61 19.41 19.70
CA SER A 11 -19.41 18.37 20.69
C SER A 11 -18.20 17.51 20.32
N TYR A 12 -17.64 16.81 21.32
CA TYR A 12 -16.51 15.92 21.07
C TYR A 12 -16.91 14.72 20.20
N GLU A 13 -18.13 14.26 20.33
CA GLU A 13 -18.70 13.18 19.52
C GLU A 13 -18.89 13.60 18.06
N GLU A 14 -19.42 14.78 17.81
CA GLU A 14 -19.52 15.34 16.43
C GLU A 14 -18.14 15.50 15.78
N TYR A 15 -17.15 15.95 16.55
CA TYR A 15 -15.77 16.04 16.08
C TYR A 15 -15.20 14.66 15.69
N LEU A 16 -15.40 13.63 16.51
CA LEU A 16 -14.98 12.27 16.19
C LEU A 16 -15.73 11.70 14.98
N GLN A 17 -17.03 11.91 14.92
CA GLN A 17 -17.86 11.45 13.80
C GLN A 17 -17.38 12.06 12.48
N ARG A 18 -17.00 13.33 12.47
CA ARG A 18 -16.41 14.00 11.30
C ARG A 18 -15.11 13.32 10.84
N ILE A 19 -14.26 12.87 11.76
CA ILE A 19 -13.03 12.13 11.42
C ILE A 19 -13.40 10.77 10.83
N ILE A 20 -14.34 10.06 11.42
CA ILE A 20 -14.83 8.76 10.96
C ILE A 20 -15.42 8.86 9.56
N ASP A 21 -16.29 9.83 9.32
CA ASP A 21 -16.99 10.06 8.05
C ASP A 21 -16.02 10.48 6.93
N SER A 22 -14.90 11.10 7.29
CA SER A 22 -13.87 11.48 6.32
C SER A 22 -13.21 10.29 5.63
N LYS A 23 -13.24 9.11 6.26
CA LYS A 23 -12.52 7.89 5.84
C LYS A 23 -11.04 8.14 5.53
N ASN A 24 -10.45 9.19 6.11
CA ASN A 24 -9.03 9.50 5.92
C ASN A 24 -8.19 8.61 6.84
N PRO A 25 -7.39 7.67 6.31
CA PRO A 25 -6.68 6.69 7.12
C PRO A 25 -5.67 7.34 8.06
N ILE A 26 -4.94 8.36 7.61
CA ILE A 26 -3.95 9.05 8.44
C ILE A 26 -4.65 9.76 9.62
N ALA A 27 -5.74 10.49 9.37
CA ALA A 27 -6.47 11.19 10.41
C ALA A 27 -7.07 10.23 11.44
N LEU A 28 -7.61 9.09 10.98
CA LEU A 28 -8.17 8.03 11.84
C LEU A 28 -7.09 7.39 12.73
N HIS A 29 -5.94 7.00 12.18
CA HIS A 29 -4.84 6.40 12.95
C HIS A 29 -4.20 7.37 13.93
N VAL A 30 -3.95 8.62 13.52
CA VAL A 30 -3.42 9.66 14.43
C VAL A 30 -4.39 9.86 15.60
N LYS A 31 -5.70 9.94 15.33
CA LYS A 31 -6.69 10.13 16.40
C LYS A 31 -6.84 8.90 17.29
N TYR A 32 -6.82 7.71 16.72
CA TYR A 32 -6.86 6.44 17.48
C TYR A 32 -5.68 6.33 18.43
N ASN A 33 -4.46 6.56 17.98
CA ASN A 33 -3.26 6.52 18.79
C ASN A 33 -3.24 7.59 19.89
N ASP A 34 -3.70 8.82 19.60
CA ASP A 34 -3.88 9.88 20.60
C ASP A 34 -4.86 9.43 21.70
N LEU A 35 -5.97 8.80 21.31
CA LEU A 35 -6.97 8.29 22.26
C LEU A 35 -6.43 7.16 23.13
N LEU A 36 -5.70 6.19 22.55
CA LEU A 36 -5.08 5.10 23.29
C LEU A 36 -4.10 5.65 24.35
N HIS A 37 -3.25 6.59 23.94
CA HIS A 37 -2.29 7.22 24.84
C HIS A 37 -2.97 8.00 25.98
N ASN A 38 -4.02 8.77 25.66
CA ASN A 38 -4.76 9.54 26.65
C ASN A 38 -5.58 8.64 27.59
N TYR A 39 -6.16 7.55 27.07
CA TYR A 39 -6.87 6.56 27.88
C TYR A 39 -5.95 5.86 28.89
N ALA A 40 -4.75 5.47 28.46
CA ALA A 40 -3.76 4.85 29.33
C ALA A 40 -3.28 5.78 30.46
N ARG A 41 -3.22 7.10 30.19
CA ARG A 41 -2.84 8.13 31.19
C ARG A 41 -3.99 8.56 32.10
N GLY A 42 -5.23 8.26 31.74
CA GLY A 42 -6.44 8.81 32.35
C GLY A 42 -6.76 8.30 33.77
N GLY A 43 -6.02 7.33 34.31
CA GLY A 43 -6.29 6.69 35.59
C GLY A 43 -6.41 7.63 36.82
N ARG A 44 -5.91 8.88 36.73
CA ARG A 44 -6.08 9.91 37.78
C ARG A 44 -7.35 10.74 37.65
N PHE A 45 -8.06 10.65 36.49
CA PHE A 45 -9.24 11.46 36.18
C PHE A 45 -10.31 10.58 35.54
N PRO A 46 -11.20 9.96 36.33
CA PRO A 46 -12.18 8.99 35.84
C PRO A 46 -13.09 9.52 34.69
N HIS A 47 -13.50 10.78 34.76
CA HIS A 47 -14.32 11.42 33.71
C HIS A 47 -13.61 11.54 32.36
N LEU A 48 -12.28 11.75 32.34
CA LEU A 48 -11.48 11.76 31.11
C LEU A 48 -11.25 10.35 30.59
N GLN A 49 -11.09 9.38 31.46
CA GLN A 49 -10.97 7.99 31.08
C GLN A 49 -12.26 7.46 30.45
N GLU A 50 -13.43 7.78 31.02
CA GLU A 50 -14.72 7.45 30.43
C GLU A 50 -14.89 8.10 29.04
N LYS A 51 -14.62 9.40 28.93
CA LYS A 51 -14.67 10.15 27.67
C LYS A 51 -13.78 9.50 26.59
N HIS A 52 -12.53 9.22 26.91
CA HIS A 52 -11.61 8.59 25.95
C HIS A 52 -12.00 7.14 25.63
N GLY A 53 -12.53 6.39 26.60
CA GLY A 53 -13.04 5.03 26.40
C GLY A 53 -14.26 5.00 25.47
N ASN A 54 -15.17 5.98 25.59
CA ASN A 54 -16.31 6.13 24.67
C ASN A 54 -15.81 6.45 23.25
N ALA A 55 -14.85 7.38 23.13
CA ALA A 55 -14.24 7.75 21.86
C ALA A 55 -13.52 6.56 21.18
N LEU A 56 -12.79 5.74 21.94
CA LEU A 56 -12.17 4.52 21.43
C LEU A 56 -13.20 3.53 20.91
N ARG A 57 -14.31 3.33 21.62
CA ARG A 57 -15.40 2.43 21.14
C ARG A 57 -15.98 2.87 19.79
N MET A 58 -15.96 4.18 19.47
CA MET A 58 -16.43 4.70 18.17
C MET A 58 -15.40 4.50 17.05
N ILE A 59 -14.14 4.80 17.30
CA ILE A 59 -13.10 4.86 16.25
C ILE A 59 -12.41 3.51 16.01
N GLU A 60 -12.20 2.70 17.04
CA GLU A 60 -11.45 1.44 16.96
C GLU A 60 -12.02 0.44 15.94
N PRO A 61 -13.35 0.21 15.85
CA PRO A 61 -13.89 -0.70 14.85
C PRO A 61 -13.63 -0.24 13.42
N VAL A 62 -13.60 1.09 13.20
CA VAL A 62 -13.35 1.69 11.88
C VAL A 62 -11.89 1.51 11.50
N VAL A 63 -10.96 1.78 12.43
CA VAL A 63 -9.51 1.59 12.20
C VAL A 63 -9.21 0.12 11.95
N LYS A 64 -9.71 -0.78 12.80
CA LYS A 64 -9.52 -2.24 12.62
C LYS A 64 -10.05 -2.74 11.28
N ALA A 65 -11.21 -2.24 10.82
CA ALA A 65 -11.76 -2.62 9.52
C ALA A 65 -10.94 -2.08 8.35
N MET A 66 -10.26 -0.93 8.52
CA MET A 66 -9.33 -0.38 7.52
C MET A 66 -8.00 -1.13 7.47
N ASP A 67 -7.57 -1.66 8.63
CA ASP A 67 -6.31 -2.40 8.74
C ASP A 67 -6.49 -3.91 8.47
N GLU A 68 -7.71 -4.35 8.20
CA GLU A 68 -7.97 -5.73 7.83
C GLU A 68 -7.32 -6.05 6.48
N ILE A 69 -6.35 -6.94 6.50
CA ILE A 69 -5.64 -7.38 5.29
C ILE A 69 -6.56 -8.24 4.43
N LYS A 70 -6.83 -7.78 3.22
CA LYS A 70 -7.72 -8.44 2.26
C LYS A 70 -6.99 -8.78 0.97
N ALA A 71 -7.28 -9.96 0.43
CA ALA A 71 -6.82 -10.31 -0.90
C ALA A 71 -7.50 -9.42 -1.95
N TYR A 72 -6.71 -8.95 -2.92
CA TYR A 72 -7.24 -8.20 -4.05
C TYR A 72 -8.10 -9.07 -4.96
N ASN A 73 -9.25 -8.56 -5.34
CA ASN A 73 -10.16 -9.28 -6.23
C ASN A 73 -9.88 -8.97 -7.71
N HIS A 74 -9.03 -9.77 -8.34
CA HIS A 74 -8.69 -9.65 -9.78
C HIS A 74 -9.91 -9.74 -10.70
N SER A 75 -10.94 -10.49 -10.34
CA SER A 75 -12.16 -10.63 -11.15
C SER A 75 -12.90 -9.31 -11.30
N TYR A 76 -12.84 -8.44 -10.31
CA TYR A 76 -13.47 -7.12 -10.35
C TYR A 76 -12.88 -6.22 -11.46
N ALA A 77 -11.56 -6.14 -11.55
CA ALA A 77 -10.89 -5.35 -12.59
C ALA A 77 -11.26 -5.86 -13.99
N LYS A 78 -11.20 -7.17 -14.20
CA LYS A 78 -11.56 -7.82 -15.47
C LYS A 78 -13.01 -7.54 -15.88
N GLN A 79 -13.98 -7.63 -14.97
CA GLN A 79 -15.39 -7.29 -15.22
C GLN A 79 -15.58 -5.83 -15.64
N LYS A 80 -14.69 -4.93 -15.22
CA LYS A 80 -14.71 -3.50 -15.58
C LYS A 80 -13.90 -3.18 -16.83
N GLY A 81 -13.36 -4.20 -17.53
CA GLY A 81 -12.50 -4.01 -18.71
C GLY A 81 -11.18 -3.32 -18.39
N ARG A 82 -10.68 -3.47 -17.17
CA ARG A 82 -9.40 -2.95 -16.68
C ARG A 82 -8.36 -4.03 -16.71
N GLU A 83 -7.12 -3.63 -16.87
CA GLU A 83 -5.96 -4.50 -16.66
C GLU A 83 -5.25 -4.18 -15.34
N VAL A 84 -4.41 -5.11 -14.91
CA VAL A 84 -3.66 -5.04 -13.66
C VAL A 84 -2.18 -5.26 -13.94
N ALA A 85 -1.34 -4.44 -13.31
CA ALA A 85 0.12 -4.61 -13.23
C ALA A 85 0.55 -4.62 -11.77
N ILE A 86 1.58 -5.42 -11.41
CA ILE A 86 2.06 -5.54 -10.04
C ILE A 86 3.58 -5.38 -10.03
N PHE A 87 4.07 -4.39 -9.28
CA PHE A 87 5.47 -3.98 -9.24
C PHE A 87 5.98 -3.89 -7.80
N ALA A 88 7.15 -4.47 -7.54
CA ALA A 88 7.91 -4.32 -6.30
C ALA A 88 9.23 -3.61 -6.62
N ALA A 89 9.49 -2.47 -6.01
CA ALA A 89 10.65 -1.62 -6.26
C ALA A 89 11.09 -0.87 -4.99
N GLY A 90 11.29 -1.59 -3.89
CA GLY A 90 11.56 -1.02 -2.59
C GLY A 90 10.29 -0.61 -1.84
N CYS A 91 10.38 0.42 -1.00
CA CYS A 91 9.24 0.92 -0.23
C CYS A 91 8.05 1.27 -1.14
N PHE A 92 6.93 0.62 -0.93
CA PHE A 92 5.72 0.75 -1.76
C PHE A 92 5.11 2.16 -1.75
N TRP A 93 5.40 3.02 -0.76
CA TRP A 93 4.92 4.40 -0.73
C TRP A 93 5.42 5.22 -1.92
N GLY A 94 6.72 5.14 -2.20
CA GLY A 94 7.33 5.81 -3.35
C GLY A 94 6.81 5.25 -4.67
N VAL A 95 6.71 3.94 -4.78
CA VAL A 95 6.21 3.26 -5.98
C VAL A 95 4.75 3.65 -6.26
N GLN A 96 3.88 3.62 -5.25
CA GLN A 96 2.48 4.02 -5.37
C GLN A 96 2.35 5.48 -5.81
N HIS A 97 3.13 6.38 -5.20
CA HIS A 97 3.13 7.80 -5.52
C HIS A 97 3.42 8.11 -7.00
N TYR A 98 4.36 7.38 -7.62
CA TYR A 98 4.66 7.56 -9.04
C TYR A 98 3.63 6.88 -9.96
N MET A 99 3.20 5.68 -9.63
CA MET A 99 2.27 4.90 -10.44
C MET A 99 0.89 5.55 -10.52
N GLN A 100 0.34 6.01 -9.40
CA GLN A 100 -1.00 6.60 -9.37
C GLN A 100 -1.15 7.90 -10.17
N LYS A 101 -0.05 8.59 -10.46
CA LYS A 101 -0.04 9.82 -11.26
C LYS A 101 -0.06 9.59 -12.75
N GLN A 102 0.10 8.34 -13.20
CA GLN A 102 0.17 8.05 -14.62
C GLN A 102 -1.20 8.16 -15.28
N LYS A 103 -1.22 8.78 -16.47
CA LYS A 103 -2.46 8.84 -17.27
C LYS A 103 -2.96 7.42 -17.55
N GLY A 104 -4.25 7.20 -17.36
CA GLY A 104 -4.88 5.90 -17.58
C GLY A 104 -4.82 4.96 -16.38
N VAL A 105 -4.07 5.27 -15.32
CA VAL A 105 -4.18 4.59 -14.04
C VAL A 105 -5.48 5.00 -13.37
N ILE A 106 -6.27 4.01 -12.95
CA ILE A 106 -7.59 4.21 -12.36
C ILE A 106 -7.48 4.22 -10.83
N ARG A 107 -6.68 3.31 -10.29
CA ARG A 107 -6.34 3.23 -8.86
C ARG A 107 -5.11 2.34 -8.65
N SER A 108 -4.49 2.49 -7.51
CA SER A 108 -3.38 1.67 -7.07
C SER A 108 -3.56 1.24 -5.63
N PHE A 109 -2.91 0.13 -5.25
CA PHE A 109 -2.92 -0.38 -3.88
C PHE A 109 -1.50 -0.73 -3.48
N ALA A 110 -1.03 -0.19 -2.36
CA ALA A 110 0.13 -0.71 -1.66
C ALA A 110 -0.24 -2.04 -1.01
N GLY A 111 0.66 -3.01 -1.02
CA GLY A 111 0.36 -4.35 -0.49
C GLY A 111 1.54 -5.29 -0.50
N TYR A 112 1.25 -6.56 -0.25
CA TYR A 112 2.20 -7.64 -0.09
C TYR A 112 1.88 -8.77 -1.08
N THR A 113 2.91 -9.33 -1.72
CA THR A 113 2.73 -10.45 -2.65
C THR A 113 4.00 -11.28 -2.78
N GLY A 114 3.86 -12.47 -3.33
CA GLY A 114 4.98 -13.35 -3.68
C GLY A 114 5.49 -14.23 -2.56
N GLY A 115 4.99 -14.09 -1.34
CA GLY A 115 5.25 -14.97 -0.21
C GLY A 115 4.17 -16.03 -0.01
N ASP A 116 4.33 -16.85 1.03
CA ASP A 116 3.49 -18.02 1.30
C ASP A 116 2.43 -17.75 2.36
N GLU A 117 2.63 -16.73 3.21
CA GLU A 117 1.72 -16.39 4.31
C GLU A 117 0.43 -15.76 3.79
N LYS A 118 -0.73 -16.19 4.34
CA LYS A 118 -2.02 -15.59 4.05
C LYS A 118 -2.34 -14.51 5.08
N HIS A 119 -2.92 -13.40 4.61
CA HIS A 119 -3.24 -12.24 5.44
C HIS A 119 -2.02 -11.68 6.21
N PRO A 120 -0.84 -11.50 5.55
CA PRO A 120 0.35 -11.02 6.22
C PRO A 120 0.13 -9.58 6.71
N THR A 121 0.54 -9.29 7.93
CA THR A 121 0.57 -7.92 8.45
C THR A 121 1.91 -7.24 8.09
N TYR A 122 1.97 -5.91 8.19
CA TYR A 122 3.22 -5.17 8.02
C TYR A 122 4.35 -5.69 8.91
N ASP A 123 4.03 -6.00 10.18
CA ASP A 123 5.04 -6.53 11.10
C ASP A 123 5.54 -7.92 10.68
N ASP A 124 4.68 -8.79 10.16
CA ASP A 124 5.08 -10.11 9.66
C ASP A 124 6.06 -9.98 8.48
N VAL A 125 5.76 -9.09 7.54
CA VAL A 125 6.61 -8.84 6.37
C VAL A 125 7.92 -8.19 6.80
N ARG A 126 7.90 -7.19 7.66
CA ARG A 126 9.08 -6.48 8.17
C ARG A 126 10.03 -7.38 8.94
N LEU A 127 9.51 -8.38 9.64
CA LEU A 127 10.30 -9.36 10.39
C LEU A 127 10.86 -10.51 9.52
N HIS A 128 10.67 -10.45 8.20
CA HIS A 128 11.17 -11.43 7.21
C HIS A 128 10.65 -12.86 7.41
N HIS A 129 9.43 -13.03 7.92
CA HIS A 129 8.86 -14.35 8.20
C HIS A 129 7.95 -14.84 7.06
N THR A 130 7.65 -14.01 6.07
CA THR A 130 6.58 -14.28 5.09
C THR A 130 7.06 -14.45 3.65
N HIS A 131 8.29 -14.06 3.35
CA HIS A 131 8.85 -13.97 1.98
C HIS A 131 8.02 -13.08 1.02
N HIS A 132 7.09 -12.27 1.56
CA HIS A 132 6.37 -11.28 0.78
C HIS A 132 7.25 -10.07 0.48
N LEU A 133 7.08 -9.54 -0.72
CA LEU A 133 7.63 -8.25 -1.10
C LEU A 133 6.59 -7.15 -0.87
N GLU A 134 7.05 -5.96 -0.49
CA GLU A 134 6.26 -4.74 -0.62
C GLU A 134 6.07 -4.45 -2.12
N ALA A 135 4.83 -4.34 -2.53
CA ALA A 135 4.50 -4.18 -3.94
C ALA A 135 3.31 -3.22 -4.12
N VAL A 136 3.18 -2.71 -5.34
CA VAL A 136 2.05 -1.89 -5.75
C VAL A 136 1.30 -2.59 -6.87
N LEU A 137 0.01 -2.82 -6.66
CA LEU A 137 -0.92 -3.25 -7.69
C LEU A 137 -1.56 -2.01 -8.32
N VAL A 138 -1.54 -1.96 -9.64
CA VAL A 138 -2.05 -0.85 -10.44
C VAL A 138 -3.17 -1.35 -11.35
N GLU A 139 -4.38 -0.81 -11.18
CA GLU A 139 -5.46 -0.99 -12.16
C GLU A 139 -5.41 0.14 -13.19
N PHE A 140 -5.42 -0.19 -14.45
CA PHE A 140 -5.35 0.78 -15.53
C PHE A 140 -6.35 0.50 -16.67
N ASP A 141 -6.69 1.56 -17.39
CA ASP A 141 -7.49 1.49 -18.61
C ASP A 141 -6.57 1.18 -19.82
N PRO A 142 -6.67 -0.01 -20.44
CA PRO A 142 -5.81 -0.38 -21.57
C PRO A 142 -6.03 0.47 -22.82
N LYS A 143 -7.09 1.29 -22.87
CA LYS A 143 -7.32 2.26 -23.94
C LYS A 143 -6.53 3.55 -23.76
N GLN A 144 -6.02 3.84 -22.54
CA GLN A 144 -5.35 5.08 -22.22
C GLN A 144 -3.86 4.89 -21.90
N THR A 145 -3.47 3.73 -21.41
CA THR A 145 -2.08 3.36 -21.12
C THR A 145 -1.87 1.87 -21.37
N SER A 146 -0.64 1.40 -21.23
CA SER A 146 -0.30 -0.01 -21.44
C SER A 146 0.58 -0.52 -20.30
N PHE A 147 0.61 -1.85 -20.12
CA PHE A 147 1.55 -2.49 -19.22
C PHE A 147 3.00 -2.09 -19.53
N GLU A 148 3.36 -2.02 -20.83
CA GLU A 148 4.72 -1.61 -21.25
C GLU A 148 5.08 -0.21 -20.75
N THR A 149 4.14 0.75 -20.85
CA THR A 149 4.35 2.12 -20.37
C THR A 149 4.59 2.14 -18.86
N LEU A 150 3.78 1.41 -18.09
CA LEU A 150 3.94 1.31 -16.64
C LEU A 150 5.22 0.56 -16.24
N CYS A 151 5.60 -0.47 -16.99
CA CYS A 151 6.83 -1.23 -16.75
C CYS A 151 8.08 -0.41 -17.09
N LYS A 152 8.05 0.49 -18.07
CA LYS A 152 9.11 1.46 -18.32
C LYS A 152 9.27 2.41 -17.14
N LEU A 153 8.18 3.00 -16.66
CA LEU A 153 8.21 3.84 -15.47
C LEU A 153 8.78 3.09 -14.25
N PHE A 154 8.38 1.82 -14.05
CA PHE A 154 8.93 0.99 -12.99
C PHE A 154 10.46 0.95 -13.03
N PHE A 155 11.08 0.75 -14.21
CA PHE A 155 12.53 0.76 -14.36
C PHE A 155 13.17 2.16 -14.21
N GLU A 156 12.40 3.24 -14.37
CA GLU A 156 12.88 4.62 -14.21
C GLU A 156 12.89 5.10 -12.75
N ILE A 157 12.02 4.55 -11.90
CA ILE A 157 11.82 5.05 -10.53
C ILE A 157 12.65 4.35 -9.47
N HIS A 158 13.45 3.33 -9.84
CA HIS A 158 14.29 2.58 -8.90
C HIS A 158 15.59 2.10 -9.56
N ASP A 159 16.51 1.62 -8.75
CA ASP A 159 17.73 0.98 -9.24
C ASP A 159 17.51 -0.52 -9.45
N PRO A 160 17.36 -1.00 -10.70
CA PRO A 160 17.13 -2.41 -10.97
C PRO A 160 18.36 -3.29 -10.78
N SER A 161 19.55 -2.72 -10.53
CA SER A 161 20.78 -3.46 -10.32
C SER A 161 20.96 -3.94 -8.88
N GLN A 162 20.26 -3.33 -7.93
CA GLN A 162 20.42 -3.61 -6.51
C GLN A 162 19.83 -4.99 -6.14
N THR A 163 20.54 -5.77 -5.33
CA THR A 163 20.20 -7.17 -5.01
C THR A 163 19.83 -7.41 -3.55
N ASP A 164 19.99 -6.42 -2.68
CA ASP A 164 19.82 -6.54 -1.22
C ASP A 164 18.70 -5.64 -0.64
N GLY A 165 17.94 -5.01 -1.52
CA GLY A 165 16.90 -4.05 -1.19
C GLY A 165 16.77 -2.97 -2.24
N GLN A 166 16.44 -1.72 -1.82
CA GLN A 166 16.37 -0.58 -2.72
C GLN A 166 16.79 0.70 -1.98
N GLY A 167 17.82 1.39 -2.52
CA GLY A 167 18.39 2.56 -1.86
C GLY A 167 18.86 2.23 -0.43
N PRO A 168 18.42 2.98 0.58
CA PRO A 168 18.75 2.73 1.97
C PRO A 168 17.95 1.57 2.60
N ASP A 169 16.82 1.20 1.99
CA ASP A 169 15.94 0.16 2.52
C ASP A 169 16.50 -1.22 2.20
N LYS A 170 16.92 -1.96 3.24
CA LYS A 170 17.55 -3.27 3.12
C LYS A 170 16.59 -4.36 3.60
N GLY A 171 16.60 -5.48 2.88
CA GLY A 171 15.79 -6.64 3.20
C GLY A 171 15.05 -7.21 1.99
N GLU A 172 14.63 -8.47 2.12
CA GLU A 172 13.94 -9.21 1.07
C GLU A 172 12.68 -8.51 0.59
N GLN A 173 11.91 -7.89 1.50
CA GLN A 173 10.67 -7.21 1.19
C GLN A 173 10.84 -6.01 0.24
N TYR A 174 12.04 -5.48 0.09
CA TYR A 174 12.36 -4.32 -0.75
C TYR A 174 13.03 -4.68 -2.08
N LEU A 175 13.05 -5.96 -2.44
CA LEU A 175 13.66 -6.40 -3.70
C LEU A 175 12.86 -5.96 -4.91
N SER A 176 13.57 -5.84 -6.05
CA SER A 176 12.99 -5.49 -7.33
C SER A 176 12.32 -6.70 -7.98
N ALA A 177 11.02 -6.60 -8.28
CA ALA A 177 10.28 -7.66 -8.98
C ALA A 177 9.10 -7.13 -9.80
N VAL A 178 8.80 -7.85 -10.89
CA VAL A 178 7.55 -7.71 -11.65
C VAL A 178 6.76 -9.01 -11.52
N PHE A 179 5.53 -8.91 -11.02
CA PHE A 179 4.61 -10.03 -10.89
C PHE A 179 3.62 -10.01 -12.06
N CYS A 180 3.81 -10.92 -13.00
CA CYS A 180 3.11 -10.94 -14.28
C CYS A 180 1.77 -11.67 -14.17
N THR A 181 0.67 -11.03 -14.58
CA THR A 181 -0.67 -11.60 -14.61
C THR A 181 -0.97 -12.32 -15.92
N SER A 182 -0.07 -12.22 -16.91
CA SER A 182 -0.16 -12.87 -18.20
C SER A 182 1.20 -13.12 -18.81
N GLU A 183 1.24 -14.05 -19.78
CA GLU A 183 2.46 -14.33 -20.56
C GLU A 183 2.91 -13.09 -21.37
N GLU A 184 1.98 -12.27 -21.85
CA GLU A 184 2.29 -11.04 -22.57
C GLU A 184 3.05 -10.05 -21.67
N GLN A 185 2.62 -9.88 -20.42
CA GLN A 185 3.35 -9.06 -19.45
C GLN A 185 4.75 -9.61 -19.17
N ARG A 186 4.89 -10.93 -19.03
CA ARG A 186 6.18 -11.60 -18.83
C ARG A 186 7.13 -11.35 -20.00
N LEU A 187 6.68 -11.56 -21.22
CA LEU A 187 7.49 -11.34 -22.43
C LEU A 187 7.88 -9.85 -22.59
N THR A 188 6.95 -8.94 -22.30
CA THR A 188 7.22 -7.50 -22.33
C THR A 188 8.29 -7.11 -21.31
N THR A 189 8.18 -7.60 -20.08
CA THR A 189 9.17 -7.35 -19.03
C THR A 189 10.56 -7.86 -19.42
N LEU A 190 10.64 -9.11 -19.89
CA LEU A 190 11.91 -9.70 -20.32
C LEU A 190 12.54 -8.94 -21.50
N ARG A 191 11.74 -8.46 -22.44
CA ARG A 191 12.20 -7.62 -23.57
C ARG A 191 12.78 -6.29 -23.09
N LEU A 192 12.13 -5.63 -22.13
CA LEU A 192 12.63 -4.38 -21.54
C LEU A 192 13.93 -4.61 -20.75
N MET A 193 14.01 -5.68 -19.95
CA MET A 193 15.24 -6.04 -19.24
C MET A 193 16.39 -6.32 -20.20
N LYS A 194 16.11 -7.05 -21.29
CA LYS A 194 17.12 -7.30 -22.34
C LYS A 194 17.60 -5.99 -22.95
N TYR A 195 16.67 -5.10 -23.32
CA TYR A 195 16.99 -3.79 -23.86
C TYR A 195 17.91 -2.98 -22.92
N LEU A 196 17.60 -2.92 -21.63
CA LEU A 196 18.43 -2.22 -20.64
C LEU A 196 19.83 -2.81 -20.55
N ARG A 197 19.96 -4.15 -20.52
CA ARG A 197 21.27 -4.83 -20.49
C ARG A 197 22.09 -4.56 -21.74
N GLU A 198 21.50 -4.56 -22.92
CA GLU A 198 22.14 -4.24 -24.18
C GLU A 198 22.64 -2.79 -24.24
N HIS A 199 22.07 -1.89 -23.41
CA HIS A 199 22.47 -0.49 -23.27
C HIS A 199 23.38 -0.24 -22.06
N GLY A 200 23.95 -1.30 -21.46
CA GLY A 200 24.95 -1.19 -20.42
C GLY A 200 24.42 -1.08 -18.99
N HIS A 201 23.12 -1.31 -18.77
CA HIS A 201 22.54 -1.32 -17.44
C HIS A 201 22.56 -2.75 -16.85
N GLU A 202 22.94 -2.87 -15.59
CA GLU A 202 22.75 -4.11 -14.85
C GLU A 202 21.29 -4.20 -14.39
N VAL A 203 20.65 -5.37 -14.55
CA VAL A 203 19.24 -5.58 -14.18
C VAL A 203 19.10 -6.91 -13.45
N ASN A 204 18.82 -6.84 -12.15
CA ASN A 204 18.63 -7.98 -11.24
C ASN A 204 17.15 -8.15 -10.82
N THR A 205 16.26 -7.42 -11.47
CA THR A 205 14.81 -7.53 -11.26
C THR A 205 14.31 -8.95 -11.47
N MET A 206 13.57 -9.48 -10.51
CA MET A 206 12.90 -10.78 -10.62
C MET A 206 11.65 -10.66 -11.50
N VAL A 207 11.40 -11.71 -12.30
CA VAL A 207 10.16 -11.84 -13.07
C VAL A 207 9.44 -13.08 -12.56
N ARG A 208 8.30 -12.87 -11.90
CA ARG A 208 7.52 -13.93 -11.24
C ARG A 208 6.11 -13.97 -11.79
N GLU A 209 5.46 -15.12 -11.69
CA GLU A 209 4.01 -15.20 -11.90
C GLU A 209 3.28 -14.53 -10.74
N ALA A 210 2.19 -13.80 -11.05
CA ALA A 210 1.38 -13.17 -10.04
C ALA A 210 0.66 -14.22 -9.19
N SER A 211 0.76 -14.04 -7.88
CA SER A 211 0.05 -14.81 -6.86
C SER A 211 -0.98 -13.90 -6.17
N ASP A 212 -1.52 -14.35 -5.01
CA ASP A 212 -2.39 -13.50 -4.20
C ASP A 212 -1.68 -12.19 -3.86
N PHE A 213 -2.42 -11.10 -4.03
CA PHE A 213 -1.99 -9.76 -3.61
C PHE A 213 -2.81 -9.35 -2.40
N TRP A 214 -2.14 -9.12 -1.29
CA TRP A 214 -2.72 -8.72 -0.01
C TRP A 214 -2.63 -7.20 0.12
N ILE A 215 -3.79 -6.52 0.14
CA ILE A 215 -3.82 -5.06 0.28
C ILE A 215 -3.32 -4.70 1.68
N ALA A 216 -2.28 -3.88 1.76
CA ALA A 216 -1.72 -3.44 3.03
C ALA A 216 -2.70 -2.57 3.83
N GLU A 217 -2.40 -2.39 5.09
CA GLU A 217 -3.17 -1.62 6.06
C GLU A 217 -3.51 -0.21 5.54
N GLY A 218 -4.64 0.32 5.97
CA GLY A 218 -5.17 1.59 5.46
C GLY A 218 -4.21 2.78 5.60
N TYR A 219 -3.35 2.79 6.63
CA TYR A 219 -2.35 3.84 6.83
C TYR A 219 -1.19 3.81 5.82
N HIS A 220 -1.03 2.72 5.07
CA HIS A 220 -0.04 2.61 4.00
C HIS A 220 -0.57 3.09 2.65
N GLN A 221 -1.88 3.29 2.51
CA GLN A 221 -2.49 3.70 1.25
C GLN A 221 -2.38 5.21 1.03
N ASP A 222 -2.01 5.61 -0.20
CA ASP A 222 -1.96 7.01 -0.64
C ASP A 222 -1.08 7.93 0.25
N TYR A 223 0.05 7.40 0.67
CA TYR A 223 1.02 8.07 1.55
C TYR A 223 1.74 9.25 0.88
#